data_b84ebf2c4eeca2f4df5dcc9b197a8e60
#
_entry.id   b84ebf2c4eeca2f4df5dcc9b197a8e60
#
_cell.length_a   1.000
_cell.length_b   1.000
_cell.length_c   1.000
_cell.angle_alpha   90.00
_cell.angle_beta   90.00
_cell.angle_gamma   90.00
#
_symmetry.space_group_name_H-M   'P 1'
#
loop_
_entity.id
_entity.type
_entity.pdbx_description
1 polymer ?
#
loop_
_entity_poly.entity_id
_entity_poly.type
_entity_poly.pdbx_seq_one_letter_code
_entity_poly.pdbx_strand_id
1 'polypeptide(L)'
;MRTILSVFLLLTLTSLSACSSLSKKDLRPASELYAEAQVEMEDLNYEKSVKLLETLQSRYPYGRYAQQALMEVAYANYKQNEPDAALSAADRFIKQFPNSSNLDYIYYLKGLINFNDNAGFFSRLSRQDPAERDPQTLRDSFDAFRDLLTRFPDSRYAEDAPIHCVFA
;
A
#
# COMPACT_ATOMS: atom_id res chain seq x y z
N MET A 1 8.38 -57.45 -7.43
CA MET A 1 7.73 -56.45 -8.29
C MET A 1 6.38 -55.98 -7.76
N ARG A 2 5.46 -56.87 -7.33
CA ARG A 2 4.12 -56.51 -6.81
C ARG A 2 4.18 -55.67 -5.54
N THR A 3 5.12 -55.93 -4.64
CA THR A 3 5.29 -55.16 -3.38
C THR A 3 5.84 -53.76 -3.59
N ILE A 4 6.72 -53.56 -4.56
CA ILE A 4 7.29 -52.24 -4.91
C ILE A 4 6.21 -51.36 -5.56
N LEU A 5 5.36 -51.95 -6.39
CA LEU A 5 4.25 -51.21 -7.03
C LEU A 5 3.20 -50.75 -6.01
N SER A 6 2.93 -51.59 -4.98
CA SER A 6 1.99 -51.23 -3.89
C SER A 6 2.51 -50.09 -2.99
N VAL A 7 3.81 -50.06 -2.73
CA VAL A 7 4.44 -48.98 -1.95
C VAL A 7 4.44 -47.66 -2.73
N PHE A 8 4.72 -47.74 -4.04
CA PHE A 8 4.66 -46.56 -4.90
C PHE A 8 3.23 -45.99 -5.00
N LEU A 9 2.21 -46.82 -5.08
CA LEU A 9 0.82 -46.45 -5.14
C LEU A 9 0.35 -45.79 -3.82
N LEU A 10 0.82 -46.30 -2.68
CA LEU A 10 0.53 -45.70 -1.35
C LEU A 10 1.22 -44.34 -1.17
N LEU A 11 2.44 -44.18 -1.67
CA LEU A 11 3.18 -42.92 -1.59
C LEU A 11 2.55 -41.78 -2.42
N THR A 12 1.96 -42.14 -3.58
CA THR A 12 1.27 -41.18 -4.44
C THR A 12 -0.10 -40.76 -3.93
N LEU A 13 -0.77 -41.57 -3.12
CA LEU A 13 -2.06 -41.19 -2.49
C LEU A 13 -1.91 -40.22 -1.35
N THR A 14 -0.77 -40.17 -0.65
CA THR A 14 -0.55 -39.26 0.46
C THR A 14 -0.21 -37.85 0.01
N SER A 15 0.23 -37.64 -1.23
CA SER A 15 0.59 -36.32 -1.77
C SER A 15 -0.61 -35.48 -2.25
N LEU A 16 -1.82 -36.05 -2.39
CA LEU A 16 -3.02 -35.33 -2.81
C LEU A 16 -3.76 -34.62 -1.68
N SER A 17 -3.37 -34.82 -0.42
CA SER A 17 -4.08 -34.23 0.74
C SER A 17 -3.58 -32.83 1.12
N ALA A 18 -2.59 -32.27 0.44
CA ALA A 18 -1.92 -31.02 0.83
C ALA A 18 -2.63 -29.72 0.36
N CYS A 19 -3.69 -29.80 -0.45
CA CYS A 19 -4.32 -28.63 -1.05
C CYS A 19 -5.65 -28.18 -0.42
N SER A 20 -6.04 -28.62 0.78
CA SER A 20 -7.35 -28.31 1.34
C SER A 20 -7.36 -27.49 2.63
N SER A 21 -6.35 -26.66 2.86
CA SER A 21 -6.47 -25.63 3.91
C SER A 21 -6.83 -24.25 3.31
N LEU A 22 -7.84 -24.19 2.44
CA LEU A 22 -8.54 -22.93 2.24
C LEU A 22 -9.26 -22.61 3.54
N SER A 23 -8.65 -21.73 4.31
CA SER A 23 -9.17 -21.32 5.59
C SER A 23 -10.63 -20.88 5.45
N LYS A 24 -11.51 -21.56 6.15
CA LYS A 24 -12.96 -21.29 6.23
C LYS A 24 -13.26 -19.90 6.85
N LYS A 25 -12.19 -19.15 7.19
CA LYS A 25 -12.23 -17.88 7.93
C LYS A 25 -12.65 -16.68 7.08
N ASP A 26 -12.75 -16.85 5.80
CA ASP A 26 -12.70 -15.70 4.90
C ASP A 26 -13.91 -15.52 3.98
N LEU A 27 -15.10 -15.91 4.41
CA LEU A 27 -16.37 -15.58 3.72
C LEU A 27 -16.98 -14.26 4.21
N ARG A 28 -16.22 -13.45 4.94
CA ARG A 28 -16.70 -12.15 5.44
C ARG A 28 -16.96 -11.19 4.28
N PRO A 29 -18.06 -10.43 4.34
CA PRO A 29 -18.36 -9.41 3.32
C PRO A 29 -17.30 -8.30 3.32
N ALA A 30 -17.18 -7.60 2.20
CA ALA A 30 -16.20 -6.51 2.05
C ALA A 30 -16.37 -5.41 3.12
N SER A 31 -17.61 -5.11 3.51
CA SER A 31 -17.91 -4.14 4.56
C SER A 31 -17.38 -4.52 5.93
N GLU A 32 -17.39 -5.80 6.28
CA GLU A 32 -16.88 -6.28 7.56
C GLU A 32 -15.35 -6.26 7.59
N LEU A 33 -14.71 -6.76 6.52
CA LEU A 33 -13.25 -6.68 6.38
C LEU A 33 -12.75 -5.24 6.43
N TYR A 34 -13.47 -4.34 5.77
CA TYR A 34 -13.15 -2.93 5.77
C TYR A 34 -13.31 -2.31 7.16
N ALA A 35 -14.43 -2.59 7.84
CA ALA A 35 -14.69 -2.08 9.18
C ALA A 35 -13.62 -2.54 10.20
N GLU A 36 -13.22 -3.82 10.15
CA GLU A 36 -12.14 -4.32 11.00
C GLU A 36 -10.80 -3.63 10.68
N ALA A 37 -10.50 -3.43 9.39
CA ALA A 37 -9.29 -2.71 8.99
C ALA A 37 -9.26 -1.27 9.50
N GLN A 38 -10.43 -0.59 9.54
CA GLN A 38 -10.53 0.76 10.10
C GLN A 38 -10.23 0.78 11.61
N VAL A 39 -10.75 -0.17 12.36
CA VAL A 39 -10.45 -0.29 13.80
C VAL A 39 -8.94 -0.47 14.01
N GLU A 40 -8.31 -1.36 13.24
CA GLU A 40 -6.87 -1.56 13.35
C GLU A 40 -6.06 -0.31 12.93
N MET A 41 -6.57 0.47 11.97
CA MET A 41 -5.98 1.75 11.56
C MET A 41 -6.05 2.80 12.68
N GLU A 42 -7.20 2.90 13.36
CA GLU A 42 -7.41 3.79 14.51
C GLU A 42 -6.52 3.42 15.69
N ASP A 43 -6.32 2.11 15.91
CA ASP A 43 -5.42 1.57 16.93
C ASP A 43 -3.94 1.66 16.53
N LEU A 44 -3.63 2.31 15.41
CA LEU A 44 -2.28 2.45 14.83
C LEU A 44 -1.61 1.10 14.49
N ASN A 45 -2.38 0.03 14.40
CA ASN A 45 -1.92 -1.30 14.01
C ASN A 45 -1.93 -1.43 12.49
N TYR A 46 -1.11 -0.61 11.84
CA TYR A 46 -1.07 -0.50 10.38
C TYR A 46 -0.77 -1.81 9.67
N GLU A 47 0.10 -2.66 10.24
CA GLU A 47 0.45 -3.97 9.65
C GLU A 47 -0.78 -4.88 9.54
N LYS A 48 -1.60 -4.95 10.59
CA LYS A 48 -2.82 -5.77 10.56
C LYS A 48 -3.88 -5.16 9.65
N SER A 49 -4.01 -3.83 9.66
CA SER A 49 -4.90 -3.12 8.75
C SER A 49 -4.55 -3.40 7.29
N VAL A 50 -3.27 -3.31 6.88
CA VAL A 50 -2.80 -3.65 5.53
C VAL A 50 -3.20 -5.07 5.15
N LYS A 51 -2.97 -6.07 6.00
CA LYS A 51 -3.34 -7.48 5.73
C LYS A 51 -4.85 -7.66 5.48
N LEU A 52 -5.68 -6.95 6.24
CA LEU A 52 -7.14 -6.98 6.07
C LEU A 52 -7.57 -6.32 4.76
N LEU A 53 -7.00 -5.15 4.44
CA LEU A 53 -7.28 -4.40 3.22
C LEU A 53 -6.82 -5.14 1.97
N GLU A 54 -5.65 -5.80 2.00
CA GLU A 54 -5.17 -6.65 0.92
C GLU A 54 -6.03 -7.89 0.74
N THR A 55 -6.49 -8.51 1.83
CA THR A 55 -7.46 -9.60 1.79
C THR A 55 -8.77 -9.14 1.13
N LEU A 56 -9.25 -7.95 1.48
CA LEU A 56 -10.42 -7.34 0.87
C LEU A 56 -10.21 -7.14 -0.65
N GLN A 57 -9.10 -6.54 -1.05
CA GLN A 57 -8.79 -6.31 -2.48
C GLN A 57 -8.69 -7.62 -3.28
N SER A 58 -8.07 -8.64 -2.70
CA SER A 58 -7.94 -9.95 -3.35
C SER A 58 -9.28 -10.61 -3.65
N ARG A 59 -10.30 -10.38 -2.81
CA ARG A 59 -11.63 -11.01 -2.93
C ARG A 59 -12.64 -10.15 -3.63
N TYR A 60 -12.58 -8.86 -3.37
CA TYR A 60 -13.50 -7.84 -3.87
C TYR A 60 -12.73 -6.79 -4.65
N PRO A 61 -12.12 -7.15 -5.80
CA PRO A 61 -11.22 -6.25 -6.54
C PRO A 61 -11.91 -5.05 -7.16
N TYR A 62 -13.25 -5.01 -7.12
CA TYR A 62 -14.04 -3.96 -7.73
C TYR A 62 -14.99 -3.30 -6.71
N GLY A 63 -15.38 -2.08 -7.03
CA GLY A 63 -16.33 -1.30 -6.24
C GLY A 63 -15.66 -0.37 -5.23
N ARG A 64 -16.49 0.32 -4.45
CA ARG A 64 -16.05 1.39 -3.56
C ARG A 64 -15.05 0.93 -2.48
N TYR A 65 -15.25 -0.28 -1.94
CA TYR A 65 -14.36 -0.81 -0.91
C TYR A 65 -12.98 -1.15 -1.45
N ALA A 66 -12.88 -1.65 -2.68
CA ALA A 66 -11.60 -1.93 -3.30
C ALA A 66 -10.78 -0.64 -3.54
N GLN A 67 -11.46 0.40 -4.01
CA GLN A 67 -10.85 1.71 -4.21
C GLN A 67 -10.35 2.29 -2.88
N GLN A 68 -11.22 2.31 -1.86
CA GLN A 68 -10.88 2.84 -0.55
C GLN A 68 -9.75 2.04 0.10
N ALA A 69 -9.84 0.70 0.05
CA ALA A 69 -8.81 -0.18 0.60
C ALA A 69 -7.42 0.06 -0.02
N LEU A 70 -7.34 0.25 -1.35
CA LEU A 70 -6.05 0.47 -2.00
C LEU A 70 -5.42 1.83 -1.61
N MET A 71 -6.25 2.86 -1.46
CA MET A 71 -5.82 4.16 -0.96
C MET A 71 -5.27 4.06 0.47
N GLU A 72 -5.96 3.33 1.33
CA GLU A 72 -5.57 3.14 2.73
C GLU A 72 -4.36 2.23 2.91
N VAL A 73 -4.15 1.25 2.02
CA VAL A 73 -2.90 0.47 1.98
C VAL A 73 -1.71 1.38 1.70
N ALA A 74 -1.84 2.34 0.76
CA ALA A 74 -0.78 3.31 0.50
C ALA A 74 -0.49 4.15 1.75
N TYR A 75 -1.54 4.66 2.41
CA TYR A 75 -1.40 5.45 3.64
C TYR A 75 -0.80 4.64 4.80
N ALA A 76 -1.29 3.42 5.04
CA ALA A 76 -0.82 2.58 6.14
C ALA A 76 0.66 2.19 5.98
N ASN A 77 1.10 1.85 4.75
CA ASN A 77 2.51 1.60 4.47
C ASN A 77 3.37 2.86 4.66
N TYR A 78 2.87 4.03 4.24
CA TYR A 78 3.54 5.30 4.54
C TYR A 78 3.71 5.53 6.04
N LYS A 79 2.69 5.24 6.86
CA LYS A 79 2.74 5.36 8.32
C LYS A 79 3.70 4.36 8.98
N GLN A 80 3.93 3.21 8.36
CA GLN A 80 4.90 2.20 8.80
C GLN A 80 6.34 2.52 8.37
N ASN A 81 6.54 3.60 7.60
CA ASN A 81 7.82 3.94 6.99
C ASN A 81 8.31 2.86 6.01
N GLU A 82 7.36 2.35 5.21
CA GLU A 82 7.58 1.39 4.13
C GLU A 82 7.35 2.10 2.77
N PRO A 83 8.28 2.96 2.32
CA PRO A 83 8.06 3.86 1.18
C PRO A 83 7.81 3.11 -0.13
N ASP A 84 8.56 2.04 -0.40
CA ASP A 84 8.39 1.25 -1.63
C ASP A 84 7.01 0.60 -1.73
N ALA A 85 6.51 0.05 -0.62
CA ALA A 85 5.18 -0.54 -0.56
C ALA A 85 4.09 0.53 -0.71
N ALA A 86 4.28 1.69 -0.08
CA ALA A 86 3.37 2.83 -0.16
C ALA A 86 3.29 3.39 -1.59
N LEU A 87 4.43 3.62 -2.26
CA LEU A 87 4.50 4.07 -3.65
C LEU A 87 3.87 3.05 -4.60
N SER A 88 4.17 1.76 -4.42
CA SER A 88 3.57 0.69 -5.22
C SER A 88 2.04 0.68 -5.12
N ALA A 89 1.49 0.85 -3.92
CA ALA A 89 0.05 0.93 -3.71
C ALA A 89 -0.56 2.19 -4.34
N ALA A 90 0.11 3.35 -4.20
CA ALA A 90 -0.32 4.61 -4.82
C ALA A 90 -0.33 4.53 -6.35
N ASP A 91 0.71 3.96 -6.97
CA ASP A 91 0.78 3.79 -8.42
C ASP A 91 -0.29 2.81 -8.93
N ARG A 92 -0.55 1.74 -8.20
CA ARG A 92 -1.67 0.83 -8.49
C ARG A 92 -3.00 1.55 -8.44
N PHE A 93 -3.21 2.43 -7.46
CA PHE A 93 -4.43 3.23 -7.36
C PHE A 93 -4.63 4.12 -8.59
N ILE A 94 -3.62 4.89 -8.99
CA ILE A 94 -3.66 5.76 -10.17
C ILE A 94 -4.00 4.95 -11.44
N LYS A 95 -3.40 3.76 -11.57
CA LYS A 95 -3.60 2.89 -12.73
C LYS A 95 -4.99 2.25 -12.76
N GLN A 96 -5.50 1.82 -11.60
CA GLN A 96 -6.78 1.11 -11.52
C GLN A 96 -7.98 2.04 -11.47
N PHE A 97 -7.82 3.23 -10.90
CA PHE A 97 -8.89 4.20 -10.68
C PHE A 97 -8.57 5.60 -11.26
N PRO A 98 -8.31 5.70 -12.58
CA PRO A 98 -7.84 6.94 -13.21
C PRO A 98 -8.85 8.09 -13.17
N ASN A 99 -10.11 7.81 -12.86
CA ASN A 99 -11.20 8.79 -12.74
C ASN A 99 -11.70 8.96 -11.30
N SER A 100 -10.91 8.51 -10.32
CA SER A 100 -11.27 8.66 -8.91
C SER A 100 -11.24 10.12 -8.46
N SER A 101 -12.21 10.51 -7.62
CA SER A 101 -12.19 11.81 -6.94
C SER A 101 -11.07 11.95 -5.91
N ASN A 102 -10.39 10.85 -5.55
CA ASN A 102 -9.32 10.84 -4.55
C ASN A 102 -7.92 10.79 -5.19
N LEU A 103 -7.81 11.04 -6.49
CA LEU A 103 -6.51 11.08 -7.16
C LEU A 103 -5.63 12.22 -6.63
N ASP A 104 -6.23 13.35 -6.30
CA ASP A 104 -5.53 14.48 -5.71
C ASP A 104 -4.82 14.07 -4.41
N TYR A 105 -5.52 13.36 -3.53
CA TYR A 105 -4.91 12.81 -2.31
C TYR A 105 -3.76 11.85 -2.60
N ILE A 106 -3.90 10.98 -3.61
CA ILE A 106 -2.86 10.01 -3.95
C ILE A 106 -1.60 10.70 -4.50
N TYR A 107 -1.74 11.73 -5.34
CA TYR A 107 -0.59 12.52 -5.78
C TYR A 107 0.08 13.26 -4.63
N TYR A 108 -0.71 13.82 -3.72
CA TYR A 108 -0.20 14.43 -2.50
C TYR A 108 0.57 13.43 -1.64
N LEU A 109 0.00 12.24 -1.40
CA LEU A 109 0.63 11.17 -0.63
C LEU A 109 1.94 10.69 -1.27
N LYS A 110 2.00 10.54 -2.60
CA LYS A 110 3.24 10.23 -3.31
C LYS A 110 4.33 11.28 -3.07
N GLY A 111 3.95 12.55 -3.12
CA GLY A 111 4.86 13.65 -2.78
C GLY A 111 5.40 13.52 -1.36
N LEU A 112 4.54 13.27 -0.38
CA LEU A 112 4.93 13.09 1.02
C LEU A 112 5.83 11.86 1.24
N ILE A 113 5.54 10.73 0.60
CA ILE A 113 6.33 9.50 0.72
C ILE A 113 7.77 9.78 0.27
N ASN A 114 7.94 10.32 -0.93
CA ASN A 114 9.25 10.63 -1.48
C ASN A 114 9.96 11.74 -0.69
N PHE A 115 9.22 12.72 -0.16
CA PHE A 115 9.80 13.76 0.67
C PHE A 115 10.31 13.23 2.02
N ASN A 116 9.54 12.35 2.68
CA ASN A 116 9.85 11.82 4.00
C ASN A 116 10.84 10.65 3.96
N ASP A 117 10.98 9.93 2.84
CA ASP A 117 12.00 8.88 2.70
C ASP A 117 13.40 9.44 2.97
N ASN A 118 13.63 10.68 2.55
CA ASN A 118 14.88 11.40 2.84
C ASN A 118 14.98 11.93 4.28
N ALA A 119 13.86 12.01 5.01
CA ALA A 119 13.81 12.51 6.40
C ALA A 119 13.74 11.39 7.44
N GLY A 120 14.09 10.16 7.08
CA GLY A 120 13.99 8.96 7.92
C GLY A 120 14.51 9.19 9.34
N PHE A 121 13.87 8.55 10.31
CA PHE A 121 14.18 8.67 11.75
C PHE A 121 15.69 8.52 12.05
N PHE A 122 16.37 7.65 11.30
CA PHE A 122 17.81 7.44 11.44
C PHE A 122 18.66 8.60 10.90
N SER A 123 18.22 9.34 9.89
CA SER A 123 18.94 10.52 9.40
C SER A 123 18.93 11.66 10.43
N ARG A 124 17.83 11.78 11.19
CA ARG A 124 17.78 12.73 12.33
C ARG A 124 18.69 12.32 13.48
N LEU A 125 18.86 11.02 13.72
CA LEU A 125 19.72 10.50 14.80
C LEU A 125 21.20 10.46 14.43
N SER A 126 21.52 10.25 13.14
CA SER A 126 22.90 10.10 12.66
C SER A 126 23.61 11.41 12.31
N ARG A 127 22.97 12.58 12.45
CA ARG A 127 23.51 13.87 12.00
C ARG A 127 23.96 13.86 10.53
N GLN A 128 23.27 13.07 9.68
CA GLN A 128 23.56 13.09 8.25
C GLN A 128 23.28 14.48 7.69
N ASP A 129 24.24 14.95 6.90
CA ASP A 129 24.19 16.25 6.24
C ASP A 129 22.97 16.27 5.30
N PRO A 130 22.12 17.32 5.31
CA PRO A 130 21.06 17.48 4.30
C PRO A 130 21.52 17.37 2.85
N ALA A 131 22.82 17.50 2.60
CA ALA A 131 23.45 17.31 1.29
C ALA A 131 23.54 15.84 0.83
N GLU A 132 23.30 14.86 1.70
CA GLU A 132 23.30 13.42 1.37
C GLU A 132 21.94 12.88 0.93
N ARG A 133 20.94 13.75 0.74
CA ARG A 133 19.63 13.32 0.24
C ARG A 133 19.76 12.79 -1.18
N ASP A 134 19.08 11.67 -1.46
CA ASP A 134 19.02 11.15 -2.82
C ASP A 134 18.35 12.18 -3.75
N PRO A 135 19.08 12.74 -4.74
CA PRO A 135 18.53 13.74 -5.63
C PRO A 135 17.34 13.21 -6.46
N GLN A 136 17.23 11.88 -6.64
CA GLN A 136 16.16 11.29 -7.41
C GLN A 136 14.84 11.33 -6.62
N THR A 137 14.86 10.92 -5.36
CA THR A 137 13.68 10.92 -4.51
C THR A 137 13.11 12.34 -4.30
N LEU A 138 13.99 13.35 -4.21
CA LEU A 138 13.56 14.75 -4.17
C LEU A 138 12.88 15.19 -5.47
N ARG A 139 13.40 14.79 -6.62
CA ARG A 139 12.78 15.07 -7.91
C ARG A 139 11.42 14.39 -8.02
N ASP A 140 11.32 13.13 -7.62
CA ASP A 140 10.07 12.37 -7.64
C ASP A 140 9.01 12.98 -6.71
N SER A 141 9.44 13.51 -5.56
CA SER A 141 8.58 14.30 -4.67
C SER A 141 8.07 15.57 -5.34
N PHE A 142 8.99 16.35 -5.91
CA PHE A 142 8.65 17.58 -6.63
C PHE A 142 7.71 17.31 -7.81
N ASP A 143 7.97 16.27 -8.60
CA ASP A 143 7.14 15.90 -9.73
C ASP A 143 5.73 15.49 -9.29
N ALA A 144 5.59 14.75 -8.19
CA ALA A 144 4.28 14.38 -7.65
C ALA A 144 3.48 15.60 -7.18
N PHE A 145 4.10 16.56 -6.48
CA PHE A 145 3.43 17.80 -6.07
C PHE A 145 3.11 18.71 -7.26
N ARG A 146 3.99 18.79 -8.26
CA ARG A 146 3.73 19.54 -9.50
C ARG A 146 2.53 18.94 -10.25
N ASP A 147 2.45 17.62 -10.35
CA ASP A 147 1.33 16.93 -10.97
C ASP A 147 0.02 17.18 -10.21
N LEU A 148 0.06 17.19 -8.88
CA LEU A 148 -1.08 17.60 -8.05
C LEU A 148 -1.55 19.01 -8.40
N LEU A 149 -0.65 19.99 -8.36
CA LEU A 149 -0.99 21.39 -8.61
C LEU A 149 -1.49 21.64 -10.04
N THR A 150 -0.96 20.91 -11.01
CA THR A 150 -1.32 21.07 -12.43
C THR A 150 -2.66 20.41 -12.75
N ARG A 151 -2.93 19.23 -12.20
CA ARG A 151 -4.11 18.43 -12.53
C ARG A 151 -5.29 18.70 -11.61
N PHE A 152 -5.04 19.15 -10.38
CA PHE A 152 -6.02 19.35 -9.34
C PHE A 152 -5.81 20.69 -8.60
N PRO A 153 -5.85 21.83 -9.32
CA PRO A 153 -5.53 23.14 -8.74
C PRO A 153 -6.49 23.54 -7.59
N ASP A 154 -7.73 23.03 -7.63
CA ASP A 154 -8.76 23.32 -6.61
C ASP A 154 -8.77 22.28 -5.47
N SER A 155 -7.79 21.39 -5.42
CA SER A 155 -7.68 20.41 -4.35
C SER A 155 -7.29 21.07 -3.02
N ARG A 156 -7.89 20.61 -1.93
CA ARG A 156 -7.49 21.02 -0.58
C ARG A 156 -6.02 20.76 -0.24
N TYR A 157 -5.40 19.80 -0.94
CA TYR A 157 -3.99 19.45 -0.77
C TYR A 157 -3.06 20.36 -1.58
N ALA A 158 -3.62 21.16 -2.49
CA ALA A 158 -2.84 22.08 -3.31
C ALA A 158 -2.26 23.26 -2.49
N GLU A 159 -2.89 23.60 -1.37
CA GLU A 159 -2.39 24.66 -0.48
C GLU A 159 -1.09 24.26 0.23
N ASP A 160 -0.95 22.97 0.59
CA ASP A 160 0.23 22.46 1.31
C ASP A 160 1.38 22.08 0.36
N ALA A 161 1.08 21.73 -0.89
CA ALA A 161 2.06 21.26 -1.86
C ALA A 161 3.20 22.25 -2.16
N PRO A 162 2.98 23.58 -2.31
CA PRO A 162 4.05 24.56 -2.55
C PRO A 162 5.10 24.60 -1.44
N ILE A 163 4.69 24.40 -0.18
CA ILE A 163 5.60 24.41 0.97
C ILE A 163 6.63 23.29 0.81
N HIS A 164 6.21 22.11 0.41
CA HIS A 164 7.09 20.97 0.17
C HIS A 164 7.98 21.15 -1.07
N CYS A 165 7.49 21.82 -2.12
CA CYS A 165 8.28 22.15 -3.30
C CYS A 165 9.44 23.12 -3.06
N VAL A 166 9.31 24.01 -2.06
CA VAL A 166 10.37 25.00 -1.73
C VAL A 166 11.52 24.34 -0.95
N PHE A 167 11.25 23.26 -0.24
CA PHE A 167 12.22 22.55 0.60
C PHE A 167 12.77 21.26 -0.03
N ALA A 168 12.33 20.90 -1.21
CA ALA A 168 12.86 19.78 -2.01
C ALA A 168 13.91 20.29 -3.01
#